data_8cd1e220b3ff093e3cbfcfd6b2f7620a
#
_entry.id   8cd1e220b3ff093e3cbfcfd6b2f7620a
#
_cell.length_a   1.000
_cell.length_b   1.000
_cell.length_c   1.000
_cell.angle_alpha   90.00
_cell.angle_beta   90.00
_cell.angle_gamma   90.00
#
_symmetry.space_group_name_H-M   'P 1'
#
loop_
_entity.id
_entity.type
_entity.pdbx_description
1 polymer ?
#
loop_
_entity_poly.entity_id
_entity_poly.type
_entity_poly.pdbx_seq_one_letter_code
_entity_poly.pdbx_strand_id
1 'polypeptide(L)'
;MQAIFESINSIFSFIGPLSDFLWDFPTNFDWYANIPILGNFSFAIILLVGSGIFFSFKLGFMQVTHFKKGIDIMTEKRTVETGISPMAAFLLSSAMRVGPGNIIGVTGAIAVGGPGALFWMWISAFFGMAVAYMEAVLAQIFKEKKGDEFVGGLPFYGRKLLGNKVWVGVFLSILYILYALCCLPAQGFNVVSSIGTMAEIVTGSSIASDAMFYYIVGGIIIAVTAIIAFGGIKKVSKWTDRIVPVMAVLYIATVVVLILLNLEQIPYFFSAVFGGAFQPEAFFGGAFGTVLAQGVKRGLMSNEAGQGTITMSAASADAKHPCEQGILASIGVFLDTIVICTLSGFVVVMAHCWTGENAVAWAAMDKLPKFNESLATLTPGTAFNAIVTFVITLCFCLFAYTCLLGMISFSEIAANRIKQSKGFINGVRIVAIAVATFGILCNIAGLELGNLWAFSDLGNILIVFFNVPIVYVGAKYVFRATEHFKKSDGTPFTSKVIGRDDCTYWDEKAKK
;
A
#
# COMPACT_ATOMS: atom_id res chain seq x y z
N MET A 1 -12.50 -27.06 -14.17
CA MET A 1 -11.76 -25.95 -13.56
C MET A 1 -12.43 -25.48 -12.28
N GLN A 2 -13.72 -25.12 -12.33
CA GLN A 2 -14.45 -24.60 -11.17
C GLN A 2 -14.33 -25.48 -9.91
N ALA A 3 -14.56 -26.81 -10.02
CA ALA A 3 -14.43 -27.75 -8.91
C ALA A 3 -13.02 -27.80 -8.27
N ILE A 4 -11.97 -27.62 -9.07
CA ILE A 4 -10.58 -27.57 -8.58
C ILE A 4 -10.38 -26.26 -7.77
N PHE A 5 -10.88 -25.16 -8.27
CA PHE A 5 -10.76 -23.87 -7.58
C PHE A 5 -11.63 -23.81 -6.32
N GLU A 6 -12.84 -24.38 -6.33
CA GLU A 6 -13.67 -24.53 -5.14
C GLU A 6 -12.97 -25.37 -4.06
N SER A 7 -12.30 -26.46 -4.46
CA SER A 7 -11.48 -27.26 -3.55
C SER A 7 -10.31 -26.46 -2.97
N ILE A 8 -9.62 -25.68 -3.79
CA ILE A 8 -8.53 -24.79 -3.34
C ILE A 8 -9.09 -23.73 -2.39
N ASN A 9 -10.23 -23.11 -2.73
CA ASN A 9 -10.88 -22.12 -1.89
C ASN A 9 -11.31 -22.69 -0.52
N SER A 10 -11.82 -23.92 -0.50
CA SER A 10 -12.16 -24.65 0.72
C SER A 10 -10.91 -24.93 1.59
N ILE A 11 -9.78 -25.35 0.96
CA ILE A 11 -8.53 -25.60 1.68
C ILE A 11 -8.03 -24.32 2.38
N PHE A 12 -8.24 -23.16 1.76
CA PHE A 12 -7.77 -21.88 2.28
C PHE A 12 -8.81 -21.11 3.11
N SER A 13 -9.97 -21.68 3.38
CA SER A 13 -11.04 -21.02 4.15
C SER A 13 -10.63 -20.60 5.56
N PHE A 14 -9.58 -21.21 6.15
CA PHE A 14 -9.05 -20.83 7.46
C PHE A 14 -8.25 -19.51 7.46
N ILE A 15 -7.88 -19.01 6.28
CA ILE A 15 -7.02 -17.81 6.15
C ILE A 15 -7.72 -16.56 6.67
N GLY A 16 -9.01 -16.39 6.33
CA GLY A 16 -9.81 -15.26 6.82
C GLY A 16 -9.86 -15.22 8.35
N PRO A 17 -10.36 -16.27 9.02
CA PRO A 17 -10.37 -16.36 10.48
C PRO A 17 -9.00 -16.17 11.13
N LEU A 18 -7.92 -16.72 10.55
CA LEU A 18 -6.57 -16.54 11.07
C LEU A 18 -6.09 -15.09 10.94
N SER A 19 -6.36 -14.45 9.80
CA SER A 19 -6.04 -13.04 9.57
C SER A 19 -6.75 -12.15 10.59
N ASP A 20 -8.06 -12.33 10.74
CA ASP A 20 -8.87 -11.55 11.68
C ASP A 20 -8.43 -11.79 13.12
N PHE A 21 -8.12 -13.03 13.50
CA PHE A 21 -7.57 -13.34 14.81
C PHE A 21 -6.29 -12.55 15.12
N LEU A 22 -5.35 -12.47 14.15
CA LEU A 22 -4.09 -11.74 14.35
C LEU A 22 -4.28 -10.22 14.37
N TRP A 23 -5.19 -9.70 13.56
CA TRP A 23 -5.51 -8.27 13.55
C TRP A 23 -6.19 -7.81 14.83
N ASP A 24 -7.07 -8.63 15.36
CA ASP A 24 -7.88 -8.31 16.55
C ASP A 24 -7.23 -8.75 17.85
N PHE A 25 -6.10 -9.52 17.80
CA PHE A 25 -5.41 -9.92 19.02
C PHE A 25 -4.91 -8.72 19.82
N PRO A 26 -5.14 -8.65 21.17
CA PRO A 26 -5.85 -9.58 22.01
C PRO A 26 -7.32 -9.20 22.29
N THR A 27 -7.94 -8.28 21.52
CA THR A 27 -9.32 -7.81 21.75
C THR A 27 -10.37 -8.92 21.55
N ASN A 28 -9.99 -10.03 20.93
CA ASN A 28 -10.80 -11.23 20.77
C ASN A 28 -10.87 -12.12 22.04
N PHE A 29 -10.26 -11.69 23.14
CA PHE A 29 -10.38 -12.35 24.46
C PHE A 29 -11.16 -11.47 25.44
N ASP A 30 -12.21 -12.00 26.05
CA ASP A 30 -13.10 -11.28 26.97
C ASP A 30 -12.37 -10.56 28.10
N TRP A 31 -11.33 -11.19 28.66
CA TRP A 31 -10.54 -10.59 29.75
C TRP A 31 -9.84 -9.29 29.32
N TYR A 32 -9.44 -9.18 28.05
CA TYR A 32 -8.80 -7.98 27.52
C TYR A 32 -9.84 -6.98 27.01
N ALA A 33 -10.83 -7.43 26.25
CA ALA A 33 -11.89 -6.61 25.68
C ALA A 33 -12.66 -5.80 26.75
N ASN A 34 -12.79 -6.35 27.97
CA ASN A 34 -13.44 -5.70 29.10
C ASN A 34 -12.56 -4.66 29.84
N ILE A 35 -11.29 -4.49 29.46
CA ILE A 35 -10.46 -3.42 30.05
C ILE A 35 -10.92 -2.08 29.50
N PRO A 36 -11.36 -1.13 30.36
CA PRO A 36 -11.82 0.17 29.90
C PRO A 36 -10.78 0.86 29.00
N ILE A 37 -11.24 1.39 27.88
CA ILE A 37 -10.44 2.08 26.86
C ILE A 37 -9.49 1.12 26.12
N LEU A 38 -8.57 0.43 26.85
CA LEU A 38 -7.55 -0.43 26.26
C LEU A 38 -8.13 -1.61 25.48
N GLY A 39 -9.26 -2.16 25.91
CA GLY A 39 -9.94 -3.27 25.25
C GLY A 39 -10.39 -3.01 23.80
N ASN A 40 -10.42 -1.74 23.38
CA ASN A 40 -10.71 -1.37 21.99
C ASN A 40 -9.45 -1.39 21.07
N PHE A 41 -8.26 -1.56 21.63
CA PHE A 41 -7.01 -1.45 20.90
C PHE A 41 -6.35 -2.81 20.77
N SER A 42 -6.37 -3.38 19.57
CA SER A 42 -5.58 -4.57 19.29
C SER A 42 -4.07 -4.28 19.35
N PHE A 43 -3.27 -5.33 19.50
CA PHE A 43 -1.81 -5.21 19.50
C PHE A 43 -1.31 -4.59 18.18
N ALA A 44 -1.94 -4.90 17.05
CA ALA A 44 -1.64 -4.30 15.76
C ALA A 44 -1.84 -2.78 15.78
N ILE A 45 -2.96 -2.30 16.32
CA ILE A 45 -3.24 -0.86 16.45
C ILE A 45 -2.22 -0.18 17.36
N ILE A 46 -1.94 -0.78 18.53
CA ILE A 46 -0.94 -0.25 19.49
C ILE A 46 0.43 -0.18 18.83
N LEU A 47 0.84 -1.23 18.13
CA LEU A 47 2.13 -1.30 17.47
C LEU A 47 2.26 -0.24 16.37
N LEU A 48 1.23 -0.04 15.55
CA LEU A 48 1.28 0.87 14.40
C LEU A 48 1.07 2.33 14.81
N VAL A 49 -0.07 2.62 15.42
CA VAL A 49 -0.42 4.00 15.81
C VAL A 49 0.46 4.47 16.96
N GLY A 50 0.68 3.62 17.97
CA GLY A 50 1.55 3.93 19.09
C GLY A 50 2.99 4.19 18.68
N SER A 51 3.54 3.37 17.75
CA SER A 51 4.88 3.63 17.17
C SER A 51 4.91 4.93 16.40
N GLY A 52 3.88 5.22 15.61
CA GLY A 52 3.77 6.46 14.87
C GLY A 52 3.75 7.68 15.78
N ILE A 53 2.98 7.64 16.86
CA ILE A 53 2.96 8.69 17.89
C ILE A 53 4.35 8.86 18.49
N PHE A 54 4.96 7.77 18.97
CA PHE A 54 6.29 7.80 19.59
C PHE A 54 7.35 8.40 18.66
N PHE A 55 7.41 7.94 17.41
CA PHE A 55 8.39 8.44 16.45
C PHE A 55 8.10 9.88 16.02
N SER A 56 6.83 10.31 15.90
CA SER A 56 6.49 11.69 15.61
C SER A 56 7.06 12.65 16.65
N PHE A 57 6.87 12.35 17.94
CA PHE A 57 7.43 13.15 19.03
C PHE A 57 8.97 13.11 19.05
N LYS A 58 9.57 11.94 18.91
CA LYS A 58 11.06 11.79 18.92
C LYS A 58 11.74 12.47 17.75
N LEU A 59 11.09 12.53 16.59
CA LEU A 59 11.62 13.21 15.39
C LEU A 59 11.28 14.70 15.34
N GLY A 60 10.45 15.21 16.28
CA GLY A 60 9.96 16.59 16.26
C GLY A 60 9.05 16.86 15.07
N PHE A 61 8.15 15.94 14.78
CA PHE A 61 7.16 16.02 13.70
C PHE A 61 7.80 16.30 12.33
N MET A 62 8.86 15.54 11.97
CA MET A 62 9.55 15.66 10.69
C MET A 62 8.60 15.60 9.49
N GLN A 63 7.55 14.81 9.58
CA GLN A 63 6.52 14.67 8.56
C GLN A 63 5.79 15.99 8.25
N VAL A 64 5.77 16.95 9.18
CA VAL A 64 5.19 18.27 9.01
C VAL A 64 6.27 19.32 8.76
N THR A 65 7.28 19.36 9.63
CA THR A 65 8.31 20.43 9.63
C THR A 65 9.19 20.39 8.37
N HIS A 66 9.36 19.23 7.75
CA HIS A 66 10.18 19.05 6.54
C HIS A 66 9.37 18.72 5.29
N PHE A 67 8.05 18.89 5.32
CA PHE A 67 7.18 18.61 4.19
C PHE A 67 7.59 19.40 2.93
N LYS A 68 7.84 20.72 3.10
CA LYS A 68 8.31 21.58 2.00
C LYS A 68 9.64 21.09 1.43
N LYS A 69 10.57 20.68 2.30
CA LYS A 69 11.86 20.12 1.85
C LYS A 69 11.68 18.88 0.98
N GLY A 70 10.67 18.06 1.28
CA GLY A 70 10.33 16.91 0.46
C GLY A 70 9.85 17.30 -0.94
N ILE A 71 9.03 18.34 -1.06
CA ILE A 71 8.62 18.88 -2.37
C ILE A 71 9.85 19.37 -3.16
N ASP A 72 10.78 20.06 -2.51
CA ASP A 72 12.02 20.52 -3.14
C ASP A 72 12.85 19.33 -3.66
N ILE A 73 12.97 18.23 -2.88
CA ILE A 73 13.67 17.01 -3.28
C ILE A 73 12.99 16.34 -4.49
N MET A 74 11.65 16.31 -4.52
CA MET A 74 10.89 15.72 -5.62
C MET A 74 11.08 16.47 -6.93
N THR A 75 11.20 17.79 -6.89
CA THR A 75 11.34 18.65 -8.06
C THR A 75 12.77 18.84 -8.52
N GLU A 76 13.75 18.45 -7.70
CA GLU A 76 15.17 18.54 -8.03
C GLU A 76 15.55 17.56 -9.16
N LYS A 77 15.98 18.08 -10.30
CA LYS A 77 16.50 17.25 -11.41
C LYS A 77 17.88 16.74 -11.06
N ARG A 78 18.07 15.42 -11.00
CA ARG A 78 19.34 14.77 -10.70
C ARG A 78 19.70 13.78 -11.80
N THR A 79 20.95 13.85 -12.25
CA THR A 79 21.54 12.78 -13.08
C THR A 79 22.06 11.69 -12.13
N VAL A 80 21.66 10.46 -12.38
CA VAL A 80 21.95 9.30 -11.52
C VAL A 80 22.70 8.26 -12.35
N GLU A 81 23.91 7.91 -11.92
CA GLU A 81 24.72 6.85 -12.55
C GLU A 81 24.35 5.46 -12.01
N THR A 82 24.11 5.34 -10.72
CA THR A 82 23.81 4.09 -10.03
C THR A 82 22.43 4.18 -9.37
N GLY A 83 21.61 3.14 -9.49
CA GLY A 83 20.26 3.11 -8.93
C GLY A 83 19.24 3.93 -9.72
N ILE A 84 18.30 4.56 -9.02
CA ILE A 84 17.24 5.42 -9.59
C ILE A 84 17.21 6.77 -8.87
N SER A 85 16.59 7.78 -9.49
CA SER A 85 16.47 9.11 -8.85
C SER A 85 15.55 9.05 -7.63
N PRO A 86 15.67 10.01 -6.68
CA PRO A 86 14.75 10.09 -5.54
C PRO A 86 13.28 10.16 -5.95
N MET A 87 12.96 10.91 -7.01
CA MET A 87 11.60 10.99 -7.57
C MET A 87 11.15 9.67 -8.18
N ALA A 88 12.02 8.97 -8.91
CA ALA A 88 11.71 7.65 -9.46
C ALA A 88 11.44 6.61 -8.36
N ALA A 89 12.21 6.64 -7.26
CA ALA A 89 11.95 5.80 -6.09
C ALA A 89 10.63 6.17 -5.40
N PHE A 90 10.31 7.45 -5.30
CA PHE A 90 9.02 7.92 -4.79
C PHE A 90 7.85 7.40 -5.65
N LEU A 91 7.95 7.53 -6.98
CA LEU A 91 6.91 7.04 -7.89
C LEU A 91 6.79 5.50 -7.87
N LEU A 92 7.93 4.79 -7.76
CA LEU A 92 7.92 3.34 -7.61
C LEU A 92 7.28 2.89 -6.28
N SER A 93 7.52 3.61 -5.18
CA SER A 93 6.84 3.34 -3.91
C SER A 93 5.36 3.72 -3.97
N SER A 94 5.02 4.80 -4.67
CA SER A 94 3.63 5.21 -4.88
C SER A 94 2.86 4.23 -5.76
N ALA A 95 3.52 3.54 -6.69
CA ALA A 95 2.93 2.46 -7.47
C ALA A 95 2.45 1.27 -6.62
N MET A 96 3.08 1.05 -5.46
CA MET A 96 2.65 0.03 -4.49
C MET A 96 1.52 0.53 -3.58
N ARG A 97 1.64 1.76 -3.09
CA ARG A 97 0.68 2.38 -2.17
C ARG A 97 -0.64 2.71 -2.85
N VAL A 98 -0.58 3.51 -3.94
CA VAL A 98 -1.77 3.90 -4.69
C VAL A 98 -2.27 2.71 -5.49
N GLY A 99 -3.03 1.87 -4.82
CA GLY A 99 -3.53 0.60 -5.30
C GLY A 99 -5.05 0.46 -5.20
N PRO A 100 -5.60 -0.71 -5.51
CA PRO A 100 -7.02 -0.99 -5.34
C PRO A 100 -7.53 -0.71 -3.93
N GLY A 101 -6.69 -0.81 -2.90
CA GLY A 101 -7.01 -0.50 -1.51
C GLY A 101 -7.54 0.91 -1.28
N ASN A 102 -7.08 1.88 -2.06
CA ASN A 102 -7.56 3.28 -1.97
C ASN A 102 -9.03 3.45 -2.36
N ILE A 103 -9.57 2.56 -3.16
CA ILE A 103 -10.98 2.58 -3.61
C ILE A 103 -11.78 1.54 -2.82
N ILE A 104 -11.49 0.27 -3.03
CA ILE A 104 -12.29 -0.81 -2.44
C ILE A 104 -11.98 -1.05 -0.95
N GLY A 105 -10.77 -0.68 -0.48
CA GLY A 105 -10.44 -0.72 0.93
C GLY A 105 -11.20 0.34 1.74
N VAL A 106 -11.26 1.58 1.23
CA VAL A 106 -12.03 2.67 1.82
C VAL A 106 -13.52 2.33 1.81
N THR A 107 -14.04 1.87 0.67
CA THR A 107 -15.45 1.45 0.55
C THR A 107 -15.79 0.34 1.55
N GLY A 108 -14.91 -0.65 1.70
CA GLY A 108 -15.06 -1.72 2.68
C GLY A 108 -14.98 -1.23 4.13
N ALA A 109 -14.08 -0.28 4.44
CA ALA A 109 -14.00 0.31 5.77
C ALA A 109 -15.31 1.03 6.16
N ILE A 110 -15.88 1.80 5.23
CA ILE A 110 -17.14 2.49 5.45
C ILE A 110 -18.32 1.52 5.54
N ALA A 111 -18.31 0.45 4.72
CA ALA A 111 -19.37 -0.55 4.75
C ALA A 111 -19.45 -1.33 6.08
N VAL A 112 -18.31 -1.54 6.76
CA VAL A 112 -18.22 -2.31 8.02
C VAL A 112 -18.16 -1.39 9.23
N GLY A 113 -17.39 -0.31 9.17
CA GLY A 113 -17.14 0.60 10.29
C GLY A 113 -17.89 1.93 10.20
N GLY A 114 -18.67 2.16 9.14
CA GLY A 114 -19.29 3.47 8.89
C GLY A 114 -18.29 4.54 8.46
N PRO A 115 -18.78 5.79 8.19
CA PRO A 115 -17.95 6.89 7.71
C PRO A 115 -16.86 7.30 8.71
N GLY A 116 -17.03 7.05 10.00
CA GLY A 116 -16.02 7.34 11.04
C GLY A 116 -14.71 6.57 10.85
N ALA A 117 -14.72 5.44 10.15
CA ALA A 117 -13.50 4.70 9.81
C ALA A 117 -12.51 5.57 9.01
N LEU A 118 -13.01 6.50 8.17
CA LEU A 118 -12.15 7.41 7.41
C LEU A 118 -11.35 8.37 8.31
N PHE A 119 -11.95 8.86 9.40
CA PHE A 119 -11.23 9.65 10.39
C PHE A 119 -10.05 8.87 10.99
N TRP A 120 -10.27 7.62 11.35
CA TRP A 120 -9.21 6.78 11.92
C TRP A 120 -8.16 6.36 10.87
N MET A 121 -8.52 6.31 9.59
CA MET A 121 -7.55 6.24 8.50
C MET A 121 -6.65 7.47 8.48
N TRP A 122 -7.19 8.69 8.64
CA TRP A 122 -6.39 9.92 8.70
C TRP A 122 -5.43 9.93 9.89
N ILE A 123 -5.91 9.53 11.07
CA ILE A 123 -5.08 9.45 12.28
C ILE A 123 -3.95 8.43 12.09
N SER A 124 -4.27 7.24 11.58
CA SER A 124 -3.26 6.20 11.33
C SER A 124 -2.24 6.65 10.28
N ALA A 125 -2.66 7.34 9.23
CA ALA A 125 -1.78 7.87 8.20
C ALA A 125 -0.87 8.98 8.73
N PHE A 126 -1.42 9.95 9.46
CA PHE A 126 -0.63 11.06 10.03
C PHE A 126 0.52 10.56 10.90
N PHE A 127 0.24 9.61 11.78
CA PHE A 127 1.28 9.01 12.60
C PHE A 127 2.11 7.96 11.82
N GLY A 128 1.50 7.26 10.88
CA GLY A 128 2.18 6.33 9.96
C GLY A 128 3.26 7.01 9.11
N MET A 129 3.11 8.31 8.78
CA MET A 129 4.13 9.10 8.09
C MET A 129 5.49 9.05 8.83
N ALA A 130 5.48 9.08 10.17
CA ALA A 130 6.71 9.00 10.96
C ALA A 130 7.31 7.59 10.94
N VAL A 131 6.49 6.54 10.94
CA VAL A 131 6.95 5.15 10.80
C VAL A 131 7.59 4.94 9.43
N ALA A 132 6.93 5.38 8.36
CA ALA A 132 7.45 5.31 6.99
C ALA A 132 8.78 6.06 6.83
N TYR A 133 8.92 7.21 7.50
CA TYR A 133 10.20 7.93 7.59
C TYR A 133 11.30 7.05 8.18
N MET A 134 11.04 6.44 9.34
CA MET A 134 11.99 5.59 10.03
C MET A 134 12.47 4.42 9.16
N GLU A 135 11.53 3.74 8.52
CA GLU A 135 11.79 2.59 7.65
C GLU A 135 12.65 2.96 6.44
N ALA A 136 12.29 4.04 5.75
CA ALA A 136 12.98 4.47 4.55
C ALA A 136 14.39 4.99 4.85
N VAL A 137 14.60 5.67 5.99
CA VAL A 137 15.94 6.08 6.45
C VAL A 137 16.79 4.86 6.76
N LEU A 138 16.25 3.84 7.47
CA LEU A 138 16.98 2.59 7.71
C LEU A 138 17.36 1.88 6.41
N ALA A 139 16.44 1.83 5.46
CA ALA A 139 16.70 1.23 4.16
C ALA A 139 17.84 1.92 3.41
N GLN A 140 17.90 3.24 3.48
CA GLN A 140 18.98 4.03 2.88
C GLN A 140 20.31 3.87 3.62
N ILE A 141 20.30 3.85 4.95
CA ILE A 141 21.52 3.66 5.75
C ILE A 141 22.20 2.33 5.40
N PHE A 142 21.42 1.26 5.27
CA PHE A 142 21.93 -0.11 5.12
C PHE A 142 21.81 -0.69 3.72
N LYS A 143 21.62 0.15 2.69
CA LYS A 143 21.61 -0.31 1.30
C LYS A 143 22.97 -0.81 0.85
N GLU A 144 22.95 -1.72 -0.10
CA GLU A 144 24.13 -2.34 -0.71
C GLU A 144 24.15 -2.03 -2.21
N LYS A 145 25.35 -1.82 -2.79
CA LYS A 145 25.50 -1.67 -4.23
C LYS A 145 25.62 -3.03 -4.90
N LYS A 146 24.88 -3.22 -6.00
CA LYS A 146 24.94 -4.40 -6.84
C LYS A 146 24.97 -4.00 -8.32
N GLY A 147 26.17 -4.00 -8.90
CA GLY A 147 26.35 -3.48 -10.26
C GLY A 147 25.91 -2.04 -10.38
N ASP A 148 24.98 -1.74 -11.28
CA ASP A 148 24.42 -0.41 -11.51
C ASP A 148 23.18 -0.10 -10.64
N GLU A 149 22.83 -0.96 -9.70
CA GLU A 149 21.62 -0.84 -8.88
C GLU A 149 21.98 -0.82 -7.41
N PHE A 150 21.08 -0.26 -6.59
CA PHE A 150 21.07 -0.44 -5.16
C PHE A 150 20.01 -1.45 -4.76
N VAL A 151 20.37 -2.30 -3.80
CA VAL A 151 19.47 -3.26 -3.16
C VAL A 151 19.45 -2.99 -1.66
N GLY A 152 18.29 -3.13 -1.04
CA GLY A 152 18.13 -2.84 0.39
C GLY A 152 16.72 -3.16 0.85
N GLY A 153 16.32 -2.52 1.96
CA GLY A 153 15.03 -2.72 2.58
C GLY A 153 15.05 -3.69 3.74
N LEU A 154 13.88 -4.14 4.20
CA LEU A 154 13.70 -4.94 5.41
C LEU A 154 14.69 -6.11 5.56
N PRO A 155 14.95 -6.96 4.57
CA PRO A 155 15.89 -8.07 4.73
C PRO A 155 17.34 -7.63 4.96
N PHE A 156 17.71 -6.45 4.49
CA PHE A 156 19.06 -5.93 4.55
C PHE A 156 19.31 -5.23 5.89
N TYR A 157 18.47 -4.23 6.26
CA TYR A 157 18.63 -3.59 7.55
C TYR A 157 18.30 -4.52 8.72
N GLY A 158 17.30 -5.40 8.56
CA GLY A 158 16.98 -6.38 9.58
C GLY A 158 18.16 -7.31 9.90
N ARG A 159 18.85 -7.82 8.89
CA ARG A 159 20.10 -8.58 9.08
C ARG A 159 21.13 -7.77 9.85
N LYS A 160 21.41 -6.55 9.41
CA LYS A 160 22.44 -5.67 10.01
C LYS A 160 22.12 -5.29 11.46
N LEU A 161 20.85 -5.06 11.76
CA LEU A 161 20.39 -4.67 13.09
C LEU A 161 20.32 -5.84 14.07
N LEU A 162 20.02 -7.05 13.60
CA LEU A 162 19.91 -8.26 14.42
C LEU A 162 21.20 -9.11 14.42
N GLY A 163 22.33 -8.44 14.60
CA GLY A 163 23.63 -9.09 14.80
C GLY A 163 24.30 -9.59 13.52
N ASN A 164 23.94 -9.07 12.37
CA ASN A 164 24.48 -9.40 11.04
C ASN A 164 24.40 -10.90 10.69
N LYS A 165 23.43 -11.64 11.28
CA LYS A 165 23.22 -13.07 11.05
C LYS A 165 22.62 -13.29 9.67
N VAL A 166 23.26 -14.15 8.85
CA VAL A 166 22.82 -14.42 7.47
C VAL A 166 21.39 -14.97 7.43
N TRP A 167 21.08 -15.91 8.34
CA TRP A 167 19.75 -16.54 8.37
C TRP A 167 18.61 -15.54 8.62
N VAL A 168 18.85 -14.46 9.38
CA VAL A 168 17.84 -13.40 9.60
C VAL A 168 17.49 -12.71 8.29
N GLY A 169 18.51 -12.34 7.50
CA GLY A 169 18.27 -11.73 6.19
C GLY A 169 17.54 -12.66 5.22
N VAL A 170 17.86 -13.95 5.24
CA VAL A 170 17.17 -14.96 4.42
C VAL A 170 15.73 -15.14 4.88
N PHE A 171 15.49 -15.26 6.18
CA PHE A 171 14.15 -15.37 6.76
C PHE A 171 13.26 -14.18 6.37
N LEU A 172 13.75 -12.95 6.58
CA LEU A 172 13.01 -11.74 6.23
C LEU A 172 12.77 -11.61 4.71
N SER A 173 13.70 -12.12 3.88
CA SER A 173 13.49 -12.19 2.43
C SER A 173 12.37 -13.14 2.06
N ILE A 174 12.37 -14.33 2.66
CA ILE A 174 11.33 -15.34 2.43
C ILE A 174 9.97 -14.79 2.90
N LEU A 175 9.93 -14.19 4.09
CA LEU A 175 8.71 -13.56 4.62
C LEU A 175 8.16 -12.51 3.66
N TYR A 176 9.04 -11.65 3.11
CA TYR A 176 8.64 -10.62 2.17
C TYR A 176 8.14 -11.21 0.84
N ILE A 177 8.85 -12.21 0.30
CA ILE A 177 8.43 -12.88 -0.95
C ILE A 177 7.07 -13.57 -0.75
N LEU A 178 6.87 -14.24 0.38
CA LEU A 178 5.57 -14.84 0.70
C LEU A 178 4.46 -13.79 0.80
N TYR A 179 4.71 -12.67 1.47
CA TYR A 179 3.79 -11.53 1.49
C TYR A 179 3.39 -11.11 0.07
N ALA A 180 4.38 -10.87 -0.79
CA ALA A 180 4.12 -10.46 -2.17
C ALA A 180 3.32 -11.52 -2.96
N LEU A 181 3.67 -12.81 -2.80
CA LEU A 181 2.92 -13.90 -3.42
C LEU A 181 1.48 -14.01 -2.92
N CYS A 182 1.21 -13.69 -1.65
CA CYS A 182 -0.16 -13.63 -1.12
C CYS A 182 -1.00 -12.49 -1.73
N CYS A 183 -0.35 -11.38 -2.07
CA CYS A 183 -1.05 -10.19 -2.61
C CYS A 183 -1.23 -10.22 -4.14
N LEU A 184 -0.35 -10.87 -4.88
CA LEU A 184 -0.33 -10.89 -6.35
C LEU A 184 -1.61 -11.43 -7.01
N PRO A 185 -2.28 -12.49 -6.51
CA PRO A 185 -3.51 -12.99 -7.12
C PRO A 185 -4.62 -11.94 -7.18
N ALA A 186 -4.82 -11.19 -6.09
CA ALA A 186 -5.81 -10.13 -6.04
C ALA A 186 -5.54 -9.03 -7.07
N GLN A 187 -4.28 -8.71 -7.32
CA GLN A 187 -3.92 -7.70 -8.34
C GLN A 187 -4.20 -8.20 -9.75
N GLY A 188 -3.82 -9.45 -10.08
CA GLY A 188 -4.11 -10.07 -11.36
C GLY A 188 -5.62 -10.14 -11.65
N PHE A 189 -6.41 -10.55 -10.66
CA PHE A 189 -7.88 -10.54 -10.71
C PHE A 189 -8.42 -9.13 -11.02
N ASN A 190 -8.01 -8.12 -10.25
CA ASN A 190 -8.50 -6.76 -10.39
C ASN A 190 -8.22 -6.15 -11.76
N VAL A 191 -7.02 -6.39 -12.33
CA VAL A 191 -6.67 -5.88 -13.66
C VAL A 191 -7.62 -6.41 -14.71
N VAL A 192 -7.84 -7.72 -14.75
CA VAL A 192 -8.64 -8.37 -15.80
C VAL A 192 -10.13 -8.09 -15.60
N SER A 193 -10.64 -8.11 -14.37
CA SER A 193 -12.00 -7.72 -14.03
C SER A 193 -12.31 -6.29 -14.47
N SER A 194 -11.39 -5.35 -14.22
CA SER A 194 -11.57 -3.95 -14.64
C SER A 194 -11.66 -3.79 -16.15
N ILE A 195 -10.84 -4.54 -16.90
CA ILE A 195 -10.89 -4.48 -18.39
C ILE A 195 -12.23 -5.04 -18.88
N GLY A 196 -12.75 -6.08 -18.24
CA GLY A 196 -14.10 -6.59 -18.53
C GLY A 196 -15.18 -5.54 -18.30
N THR A 197 -15.18 -4.89 -17.13
CA THR A 197 -16.13 -3.81 -16.82
C THR A 197 -16.03 -2.64 -17.80
N MET A 198 -14.83 -2.21 -18.20
CA MET A 198 -14.67 -1.17 -19.21
C MET A 198 -15.20 -1.58 -20.57
N ALA A 199 -15.00 -2.85 -20.98
CA ALA A 199 -15.53 -3.38 -22.22
C ALA A 199 -17.06 -3.44 -22.21
N GLU A 200 -17.69 -3.83 -21.08
CA GLU A 200 -19.14 -3.80 -20.90
C GLU A 200 -19.72 -2.39 -21.02
N ILE A 201 -19.06 -1.39 -20.43
CA ILE A 201 -19.48 0.01 -20.55
C ILE A 201 -19.45 0.49 -22.03
N VAL A 202 -18.42 0.09 -22.78
CA VAL A 202 -18.25 0.52 -24.18
C VAL A 202 -19.19 -0.22 -25.14
N THR A 203 -19.39 -1.53 -24.93
CA THR A 203 -20.18 -2.37 -25.84
C THR A 203 -21.67 -2.36 -25.51
N GLY A 204 -22.04 -1.97 -24.28
CA GLY A 204 -23.40 -2.07 -23.77
C GLY A 204 -23.89 -3.53 -23.57
N SER A 205 -22.98 -4.50 -23.63
CA SER A 205 -23.29 -5.93 -23.54
C SER A 205 -22.51 -6.57 -22.40
N SER A 206 -23.09 -7.51 -21.69
CA SER A 206 -22.37 -8.25 -20.64
C SER A 206 -21.30 -9.14 -21.25
N ILE A 207 -20.08 -8.99 -20.75
CA ILE A 207 -18.89 -9.77 -21.13
C ILE A 207 -18.51 -10.76 -20.01
N ALA A 208 -19.16 -10.69 -18.87
CA ALA A 208 -18.84 -11.48 -17.69
C ALA A 208 -18.75 -13.00 -17.95
N SER A 209 -19.51 -13.53 -18.90
CA SER A 209 -19.52 -14.96 -19.30
C SER A 209 -18.59 -15.29 -20.47
N ASP A 210 -17.94 -14.31 -21.11
CA ASP A 210 -17.05 -14.54 -22.26
C ASP A 210 -15.65 -14.95 -21.82
N ALA A 211 -15.46 -16.24 -21.56
CA ALA A 211 -14.16 -16.79 -21.17
C ALA A 211 -13.07 -16.53 -22.21
N MET A 212 -13.38 -16.50 -23.52
CA MET A 212 -12.40 -16.27 -24.57
C MET A 212 -11.83 -14.86 -24.50
N PHE A 213 -12.69 -13.86 -24.27
CA PHE A 213 -12.25 -12.48 -24.02
C PHE A 213 -11.21 -12.41 -22.88
N TYR A 214 -11.53 -13.01 -21.75
CA TYR A 214 -10.65 -12.99 -20.58
C TYR A 214 -9.35 -13.80 -20.78
N TYR A 215 -9.36 -14.89 -21.55
CA TYR A 215 -8.12 -15.61 -21.92
C TYR A 215 -7.20 -14.74 -22.78
N ILE A 216 -7.76 -14.03 -23.76
CA ILE A 216 -6.98 -13.14 -24.64
C ILE A 216 -6.41 -11.98 -23.83
N VAL A 217 -7.24 -11.28 -23.07
CA VAL A 217 -6.83 -10.13 -22.23
C VAL A 217 -5.79 -10.59 -21.19
N GLY A 218 -6.05 -11.66 -20.50
CA GLY A 218 -5.12 -12.23 -19.51
C GLY A 218 -3.78 -12.59 -20.13
N GLY A 219 -3.77 -13.22 -21.31
CA GLY A 219 -2.56 -13.56 -22.04
C GLY A 219 -1.73 -12.31 -22.41
N ILE A 220 -2.39 -11.26 -22.88
CA ILE A 220 -1.73 -9.97 -23.19
C ILE A 220 -1.12 -9.35 -21.93
N ILE A 221 -1.88 -9.29 -20.84
CA ILE A 221 -1.41 -8.73 -19.55
C ILE A 221 -0.21 -9.50 -19.03
N ILE A 222 -0.23 -10.84 -19.07
CA ILE A 222 0.88 -11.68 -18.64
C ILE A 222 2.13 -11.42 -19.50
N ALA A 223 1.97 -11.34 -20.82
CA ALA A 223 3.08 -11.09 -21.75
C ALA A 223 3.71 -9.71 -21.50
N VAL A 224 2.90 -8.66 -21.37
CA VAL A 224 3.39 -7.29 -21.08
C VAL A 224 4.07 -7.25 -19.71
N THR A 225 3.47 -7.88 -18.68
CA THR A 225 4.07 -7.98 -17.35
C THR A 225 5.42 -8.68 -17.39
N ALA A 226 5.54 -9.78 -18.11
CA ALA A 226 6.81 -10.51 -18.26
C ALA A 226 7.87 -9.62 -18.94
N ILE A 227 7.52 -8.96 -20.06
CA ILE A 227 8.45 -8.07 -20.80
C ILE A 227 8.98 -6.95 -19.89
N ILE A 228 8.14 -6.40 -19.00
CA ILE A 228 8.54 -5.33 -18.09
C ILE A 228 9.36 -5.88 -16.93
N ALA A 229 8.87 -6.94 -16.26
CA ALA A 229 9.50 -7.50 -15.06
C ALA A 229 10.89 -8.09 -15.34
N PHE A 230 11.08 -8.79 -16.46
CA PHE A 230 12.41 -9.31 -16.84
C PHE A 230 13.43 -8.21 -17.19
N GLY A 231 12.98 -6.97 -17.38
CA GLY A 231 13.85 -5.80 -17.55
C GLY A 231 14.46 -5.25 -16.26
N GLY A 232 14.09 -5.79 -15.09
CA GLY A 232 14.59 -5.39 -13.77
C GLY A 232 14.00 -4.08 -13.27
N ILE A 233 14.47 -3.64 -12.09
CA ILE A 233 13.93 -2.48 -11.37
C ILE A 233 13.97 -1.17 -12.20
N LYS A 234 15.03 -0.96 -12.97
CA LYS A 234 15.16 0.25 -13.82
C LYS A 234 14.06 0.31 -14.88
N LYS A 235 13.68 -0.83 -15.48
CA LYS A 235 12.62 -0.89 -16.47
C LYS A 235 11.24 -0.72 -15.85
N VAL A 236 11.01 -1.36 -14.71
CA VAL A 236 9.75 -1.18 -13.95
C VAL A 236 9.60 0.27 -13.51
N SER A 237 10.64 0.87 -12.92
CA SER A 237 10.65 2.29 -12.54
C SER A 237 10.29 3.20 -13.71
N LYS A 238 10.87 2.97 -14.90
CA LYS A 238 10.55 3.77 -16.11
C LYS A 238 9.08 3.70 -16.52
N TRP A 239 8.40 2.58 -16.26
CA TRP A 239 6.97 2.45 -16.52
C TRP A 239 6.14 3.12 -15.43
N THR A 240 6.49 2.91 -14.17
CA THR A 240 5.79 3.54 -13.04
C THR A 240 5.93 5.06 -13.06
N ASP A 241 7.09 5.59 -13.46
CA ASP A 241 7.32 7.04 -13.63
C ASP A 241 6.34 7.72 -14.60
N ARG A 242 5.78 6.95 -15.54
CA ARG A 242 4.81 7.45 -16.52
C ARG A 242 3.37 7.19 -16.07
N ILE A 243 3.09 6.00 -15.59
CA ILE A 243 1.72 5.56 -15.26
C ILE A 243 1.23 6.24 -13.99
N VAL A 244 2.07 6.27 -12.92
CA VAL A 244 1.63 6.75 -11.60
C VAL A 244 1.14 8.19 -11.59
N PRO A 245 1.86 9.17 -12.19
CA PRO A 245 1.35 10.54 -12.23
C PRO A 245 0.04 10.65 -13.02
N VAL A 246 -0.06 9.95 -14.15
CA VAL A 246 -1.27 9.99 -15.00
C VAL A 246 -2.48 9.42 -14.25
N MET A 247 -2.34 8.23 -13.67
CA MET A 247 -3.45 7.60 -12.93
C MET A 247 -3.89 8.43 -11.71
N ALA A 248 -2.92 9.02 -10.97
CA ALA A 248 -3.22 9.83 -9.81
C ALA A 248 -3.94 11.14 -10.19
N VAL A 249 -3.43 11.87 -11.19
CA VAL A 249 -4.04 13.11 -11.68
C VAL A 249 -5.44 12.84 -12.24
N LEU A 250 -5.59 11.80 -13.05
CA LEU A 250 -6.88 11.44 -13.64
C LEU A 250 -7.91 11.10 -12.55
N TYR A 251 -7.52 10.30 -11.55
CA TYR A 251 -8.38 9.95 -10.43
C TYR A 251 -8.79 11.19 -9.62
N ILE A 252 -7.80 12.01 -9.21
CA ILE A 252 -8.04 13.23 -8.42
C ILE A 252 -8.95 14.18 -9.20
N ALA A 253 -8.66 14.44 -10.48
CA ALA A 253 -9.46 15.36 -11.31
C ALA A 253 -10.92 14.87 -11.43
N THR A 254 -11.12 13.57 -11.68
CA THR A 254 -12.47 12.99 -11.82
C THR A 254 -13.26 13.13 -10.53
N VAL A 255 -12.67 12.78 -9.38
CA VAL A 255 -13.37 12.86 -8.10
C VAL A 255 -13.59 14.32 -7.68
N VAL A 256 -12.65 15.23 -7.94
CA VAL A 256 -12.84 16.67 -7.69
C VAL A 256 -14.02 17.21 -8.51
N VAL A 257 -14.17 16.80 -9.78
CA VAL A 257 -15.36 17.18 -10.58
C VAL A 257 -16.64 16.67 -9.92
N LEU A 258 -16.67 15.43 -9.42
CA LEU A 258 -17.85 14.90 -8.71
C LEU A 258 -18.14 15.69 -7.44
N ILE A 259 -17.12 16.07 -6.66
CA ILE A 259 -17.30 16.92 -5.47
C ILE A 259 -17.87 18.29 -5.85
N LEU A 260 -17.36 18.91 -6.91
CA LEU A 260 -17.84 20.21 -7.39
C LEU A 260 -19.30 20.15 -7.88
N LEU A 261 -19.74 19.02 -8.43
CA LEU A 261 -21.14 18.82 -8.82
C LEU A 261 -22.07 18.54 -7.63
N ASN A 262 -21.51 18.21 -6.46
CA ASN A 262 -22.26 17.84 -5.26
C ASN A 262 -21.79 18.62 -4.02
N LEU A 263 -21.48 19.92 -4.18
CA LEU A 263 -20.92 20.76 -3.11
C LEU A 263 -21.81 20.83 -1.86
N GLU A 264 -23.12 20.71 -2.04
CA GLU A 264 -24.12 20.71 -0.95
C GLU A 264 -23.94 19.53 0.01
N GLN A 265 -23.31 18.43 -0.43
CA GLN A 265 -23.05 17.25 0.39
C GLN A 265 -21.77 17.36 1.25
N ILE A 266 -20.94 18.37 1.04
CA ILE A 266 -19.69 18.55 1.80
C ILE A 266 -19.93 18.69 3.32
N PRO A 267 -20.88 19.53 3.80
CA PRO A 267 -21.15 19.62 5.23
C PRO A 267 -21.59 18.28 5.84
N TYR A 268 -22.40 17.53 5.08
CA TYR A 268 -22.83 16.19 5.49
C TYR A 268 -21.63 15.23 5.59
N PHE A 269 -20.74 15.22 4.59
CA PHE A 269 -19.53 14.39 4.62
C PHE A 269 -18.75 14.57 5.92
N PHE A 270 -18.42 15.81 6.29
CA PHE A 270 -17.68 16.06 7.52
C PHE A 270 -18.47 15.70 8.77
N SER A 271 -19.77 16.02 8.81
CA SER A 271 -20.65 15.64 9.91
C SER A 271 -20.70 14.14 10.11
N ALA A 272 -20.84 13.35 9.02
CA ALA A 272 -20.90 11.89 9.08
C ALA A 272 -19.56 11.27 9.50
N VAL A 273 -18.43 11.80 8.98
CA VAL A 273 -17.09 11.29 9.30
C VAL A 273 -16.74 11.57 10.77
N PHE A 274 -16.88 12.81 11.24
CA PHE A 274 -16.56 13.15 12.63
C PHE A 274 -17.58 12.58 13.61
N GLY A 275 -18.87 12.64 13.29
CA GLY A 275 -19.92 12.04 14.11
C GLY A 275 -19.72 10.52 14.24
N GLY A 276 -19.52 9.83 13.12
CA GLY A 276 -19.27 8.38 13.11
C GLY A 276 -17.97 7.97 13.80
N ALA A 277 -16.97 8.84 13.86
CA ALA A 277 -15.71 8.56 14.55
C ALA A 277 -15.83 8.55 16.08
N PHE A 278 -16.69 9.41 16.65
CA PHE A 278 -16.80 9.62 18.10
C PHE A 278 -18.15 9.19 18.69
N GLN A 279 -19.17 9.03 17.86
CA GLN A 279 -20.51 8.57 18.20
C GLN A 279 -21.00 7.53 17.17
N PRO A 280 -20.32 6.39 17.05
CA PRO A 280 -20.62 5.42 15.98
C PRO A 280 -22.04 4.85 16.06
N GLU A 281 -22.62 4.71 17.26
CA GLU A 281 -23.99 4.21 17.45
C GLU A 281 -25.04 5.16 16.85
N ALA A 282 -24.80 6.47 16.86
CA ALA A 282 -25.71 7.46 16.32
C ALA A 282 -25.86 7.38 14.80
N PHE A 283 -24.82 6.93 14.09
CA PHE A 283 -24.78 6.90 12.63
C PHE A 283 -24.83 5.50 12.05
N PHE A 284 -24.31 4.49 12.74
CA PHE A 284 -24.12 3.16 12.19
C PHE A 284 -24.48 1.99 13.14
N GLY A 285 -24.78 2.29 14.42
CA GLY A 285 -25.04 1.24 15.43
C GLY A 285 -23.83 0.36 15.76
N GLY A 286 -22.64 0.75 15.30
CA GLY A 286 -21.40 -0.02 15.49
C GLY A 286 -20.65 0.32 16.77
N ALA A 287 -19.86 -0.63 17.28
CA ALA A 287 -18.99 -0.36 18.43
C ALA A 287 -17.78 0.48 18.01
N PHE A 288 -17.32 1.38 18.88
CA PHE A 288 -16.14 2.23 18.67
C PHE A 288 -14.91 1.44 18.24
N GLY A 289 -14.66 0.27 18.86
CA GLY A 289 -13.54 -0.59 18.51
C GLY A 289 -13.56 -1.05 17.04
N THR A 290 -14.73 -1.37 16.51
CA THR A 290 -14.86 -1.79 15.09
C THR A 290 -14.53 -0.64 14.14
N VAL A 291 -15.03 0.57 14.39
CA VAL A 291 -14.76 1.76 13.58
C VAL A 291 -13.27 2.08 13.56
N LEU A 292 -12.64 2.07 14.73
CA LEU A 292 -11.21 2.28 14.92
C LEU A 292 -10.39 1.21 14.19
N ALA A 293 -10.71 -0.08 14.41
CA ALA A 293 -9.98 -1.19 13.82
C ALA A 293 -10.06 -1.17 12.29
N GLN A 294 -11.25 -0.95 11.73
CA GLN A 294 -11.41 -0.86 10.27
C GLN A 294 -10.64 0.33 9.69
N GLY A 295 -10.68 1.49 10.34
CA GLY A 295 -9.91 2.66 9.91
C GLY A 295 -8.42 2.41 9.91
N VAL A 296 -7.85 1.87 10.98
CA VAL A 296 -6.41 1.59 11.08
C VAL A 296 -5.99 0.46 10.13
N LYS A 297 -6.73 -0.65 10.08
CA LYS A 297 -6.46 -1.80 9.20
C LYS A 297 -6.44 -1.38 7.73
N ARG A 298 -7.45 -0.65 7.27
CA ARG A 298 -7.56 -0.23 5.87
C ARG A 298 -6.62 0.93 5.54
N GLY A 299 -6.36 1.84 6.49
CA GLY A 299 -5.33 2.87 6.34
C GLY A 299 -3.95 2.27 6.12
N LEU A 300 -3.54 1.29 6.95
CA LEU A 300 -2.27 0.60 6.80
C LEU A 300 -2.17 -0.15 5.46
N MET A 301 -3.23 -0.88 5.09
CA MET A 301 -3.25 -1.63 3.82
C MET A 301 -3.09 -0.72 2.60
N SER A 302 -3.51 0.54 2.71
CA SER A 302 -3.36 1.53 1.66
C SER A 302 -1.94 2.11 1.65
N ASN A 303 -1.49 2.68 2.77
CA ASN A 303 -0.25 3.47 2.81
C ASN A 303 1.02 2.67 3.13
N GLU A 304 0.89 1.40 3.52
CA GLU A 304 1.96 0.45 3.80
C GLU A 304 2.96 0.88 4.91
N ALA A 305 2.64 1.90 5.73
CA ALA A 305 3.51 2.35 6.81
C ALA A 305 3.61 1.28 7.92
N GLY A 306 4.82 0.87 8.27
CA GLY A 306 5.07 -0.19 9.25
C GLY A 306 5.23 -1.59 8.63
N GLN A 307 4.96 -1.75 7.33
CA GLN A 307 5.14 -3.04 6.65
C GLN A 307 6.58 -3.27 6.15
N GLY A 308 7.39 -2.22 6.02
CA GLY A 308 8.72 -2.35 5.46
C GLY A 308 8.77 -2.58 3.95
N THR A 309 7.63 -2.58 3.26
CA THR A 309 7.50 -2.85 1.82
C THR A 309 8.17 -1.77 0.98
N ILE A 310 7.83 -0.51 1.24
CA ILE A 310 8.39 0.66 0.55
C ILE A 310 9.90 0.82 0.72
N THR A 311 10.46 0.14 1.71
CA THR A 311 11.90 0.21 2.02
C THR A 311 12.75 -0.30 0.86
N MET A 312 12.22 -1.21 0.04
CA MET A 312 12.91 -1.71 -1.16
C MET A 312 13.11 -0.60 -2.19
N SER A 313 12.06 0.17 -2.47
CA SER A 313 12.14 1.32 -3.36
C SER A 313 13.01 2.43 -2.78
N ALA A 314 12.82 2.77 -1.51
CA ALA A 314 13.62 3.79 -0.84
C ALA A 314 15.14 3.48 -0.91
N ALA A 315 15.53 2.21 -0.72
CA ALA A 315 16.92 1.79 -0.82
C ALA A 315 17.50 1.95 -2.23
N SER A 316 16.67 1.79 -3.26
CA SER A 316 17.12 1.83 -4.67
C SER A 316 17.47 3.24 -5.15
N ALA A 317 17.12 4.28 -4.38
CA ALA A 317 17.38 5.67 -4.73
C ALA A 317 18.85 6.07 -4.49
N ASP A 318 19.40 6.87 -5.42
CA ASP A 318 20.63 7.63 -5.18
C ASP A 318 20.30 8.97 -4.49
N ALA A 319 20.28 8.96 -3.18
CA ALA A 319 20.01 10.12 -2.35
C ALA A 319 21.30 10.82 -1.92
N LYS A 320 21.25 12.13 -1.63
CA LYS A 320 22.38 12.89 -1.05
C LYS A 320 22.54 12.57 0.43
N HIS A 321 21.43 12.30 1.12
CA HIS A 321 21.39 11.94 2.53
C HIS A 321 20.28 10.90 2.79
N PRO A 322 20.45 9.94 3.73
CA PRO A 322 19.43 8.93 4.01
C PRO A 322 18.04 9.50 4.33
N CYS A 323 17.98 10.64 5.01
CA CYS A 323 16.74 11.30 5.41
C CYS A 323 15.89 11.82 4.24
N GLU A 324 16.48 12.06 3.05
CA GLU A 324 15.71 12.46 1.88
C GLU A 324 14.62 11.44 1.54
N GLN A 325 14.99 10.16 1.52
CA GLN A 325 14.01 9.10 1.25
C GLN A 325 13.00 8.92 2.39
N GLY A 326 13.41 9.19 3.64
CA GLY A 326 12.47 9.22 4.77
C GLY A 326 11.38 10.28 4.60
N ILE A 327 11.76 11.51 4.22
CA ILE A 327 10.82 12.61 3.97
C ILE A 327 9.89 12.25 2.80
N LEU A 328 10.43 11.72 1.70
CA LEU A 328 9.61 11.30 0.55
C LEU A 328 8.64 10.16 0.92
N ALA A 329 9.07 9.20 1.73
CA ALA A 329 8.22 8.14 2.22
C ALA A 329 7.03 8.67 3.05
N SER A 330 7.27 9.68 3.89
CA SER A 330 6.20 10.38 4.64
C SER A 330 5.22 11.06 3.70
N ILE A 331 5.70 11.79 2.69
CA ILE A 331 4.83 12.44 1.69
C ILE A 331 4.01 11.40 0.92
N GLY A 332 4.59 10.24 0.63
CA GLY A 332 3.87 9.14 -0.02
C GLY A 332 2.67 8.64 0.80
N VAL A 333 2.81 8.50 2.13
CA VAL A 333 1.70 8.16 3.04
C VAL A 333 0.63 9.25 3.03
N PHE A 334 1.05 10.52 3.08
CA PHE A 334 0.13 11.66 2.99
C PHE A 334 -0.67 11.63 1.69
N LEU A 335 0.00 11.53 0.55
CA LEU A 335 -0.64 11.49 -0.77
C LEU A 335 -1.63 10.33 -0.89
N ASP A 336 -1.22 9.15 -0.44
CA ASP A 336 -2.03 7.94 -0.51
C ASP A 336 -3.31 8.06 0.32
N THR A 337 -3.17 8.28 1.62
CA THR A 337 -4.31 8.15 2.53
C THR A 337 -5.02 9.48 2.78
N ILE A 338 -4.27 10.57 3.04
CA ILE A 338 -4.92 11.86 3.31
C ILE A 338 -5.52 12.46 2.04
N VAL A 339 -4.92 12.22 0.87
CA VAL A 339 -5.49 12.74 -0.39
C VAL A 339 -6.37 11.68 -1.06
N ILE A 340 -5.81 10.58 -1.55
CA ILE A 340 -6.54 9.65 -2.44
C ILE A 340 -7.64 8.89 -1.70
N CYS A 341 -7.37 8.34 -0.50
CA CYS A 341 -8.42 7.66 0.27
C CYS A 341 -9.54 8.62 0.72
N THR A 342 -9.20 9.88 1.01
CA THR A 342 -10.23 10.89 1.34
C THR A 342 -11.14 11.16 0.15
N LEU A 343 -10.60 11.25 -1.06
CA LEU A 343 -11.40 11.41 -2.27
C LEU A 343 -12.33 10.20 -2.50
N SER A 344 -11.85 8.98 -2.29
CA SER A 344 -12.70 7.78 -2.31
C SER A 344 -13.78 7.84 -1.24
N GLY A 345 -13.44 8.29 -0.04
CA GLY A 345 -14.37 8.48 1.06
C GLY A 345 -15.45 9.51 0.74
N PHE A 346 -15.10 10.62 0.07
CA PHE A 346 -16.10 11.59 -0.42
C PHE A 346 -17.15 10.91 -1.30
N VAL A 347 -16.72 10.12 -2.30
CA VAL A 347 -17.65 9.41 -3.20
C VAL A 347 -18.62 8.53 -2.40
N VAL A 348 -18.10 7.70 -1.50
CA VAL A 348 -18.93 6.74 -0.77
C VAL A 348 -19.85 7.41 0.25
N VAL A 349 -19.35 8.37 1.01
CA VAL A 349 -20.13 9.01 2.08
C VAL A 349 -21.21 9.93 1.51
N MET A 350 -20.86 10.77 0.51
CA MET A 350 -21.80 11.71 -0.11
C MET A 350 -22.92 11.01 -0.89
N ALA A 351 -22.68 9.79 -1.36
CA ALA A 351 -23.68 8.98 -2.08
C ALA A 351 -24.83 8.49 -1.19
N HIS A 352 -24.70 8.52 0.14
CA HIS A 352 -25.67 8.00 1.10
C HIS A 352 -26.07 6.52 0.95
N CYS A 353 -25.41 5.76 0.07
CA CYS A 353 -25.75 4.34 -0.15
C CYS A 353 -25.48 3.47 1.09
N TRP A 354 -24.58 3.90 1.97
CA TRP A 354 -24.19 3.21 3.20
C TRP A 354 -25.24 3.32 4.33
N THR A 355 -26.31 4.08 4.15
CA THR A 355 -27.36 4.34 5.16
C THR A 355 -28.76 4.21 4.54
N GLY A 356 -29.78 4.10 5.39
CA GLY A 356 -31.19 3.99 4.96
C GLY A 356 -31.57 2.58 4.52
N GLU A 357 -32.69 2.46 3.79
CA GLU A 357 -33.29 1.17 3.42
C GLU A 357 -32.41 0.32 2.50
N ASN A 358 -31.62 0.93 1.63
CA ASN A 358 -30.76 0.26 0.67
C ASN A 358 -29.38 -0.11 1.24
N ALA A 359 -29.06 0.29 2.47
CA ALA A 359 -27.74 0.08 3.06
C ALA A 359 -27.32 -1.40 3.12
N VAL A 360 -28.26 -2.29 3.46
CA VAL A 360 -28.01 -3.74 3.55
C VAL A 360 -27.70 -4.32 2.17
N ALA A 361 -28.49 -3.95 1.15
CA ALA A 361 -28.26 -4.40 -0.22
C ALA A 361 -26.93 -3.87 -0.77
N TRP A 362 -26.63 -2.61 -0.55
CA TRP A 362 -25.36 -1.99 -0.93
C TRP A 362 -24.18 -2.66 -0.20
N ALA A 363 -24.28 -2.90 1.11
CA ALA A 363 -23.24 -3.55 1.88
C ALA A 363 -22.96 -5.00 1.43
N ALA A 364 -23.97 -5.68 0.88
CA ALA A 364 -23.82 -7.04 0.35
C ALA A 364 -23.18 -7.11 -1.04
N MET A 365 -23.09 -5.98 -1.77
CA MET A 365 -22.44 -5.97 -3.09
C MET A 365 -20.93 -6.28 -2.97
N ASP A 366 -20.33 -6.74 -4.07
CA ASP A 366 -18.88 -6.82 -4.20
C ASP A 366 -18.22 -5.43 -4.12
N LYS A 367 -16.93 -5.41 -3.84
CA LYS A 367 -16.20 -4.19 -3.47
C LYS A 367 -16.23 -3.10 -4.53
N LEU A 368 -15.91 -3.43 -5.81
CA LEU A 368 -15.89 -2.43 -6.88
C LEU A 368 -17.30 -2.05 -7.35
N PRO A 369 -18.25 -2.98 -7.58
CA PRO A 369 -19.66 -2.67 -7.80
C PRO A 369 -20.26 -1.75 -6.73
N LYS A 370 -19.95 -1.97 -5.45
CA LYS A 370 -20.36 -1.11 -4.34
C LYS A 370 -19.90 0.35 -4.50
N PHE A 371 -18.67 0.56 -4.93
CA PHE A 371 -18.13 1.88 -5.22
C PHE A 371 -18.80 2.50 -6.46
N ASN A 372 -19.03 1.71 -7.52
CA ASN A 372 -19.68 2.16 -8.74
C ASN A 372 -21.15 2.56 -8.50
N GLU A 373 -21.87 1.86 -7.61
CA GLU A 373 -23.21 2.28 -7.17
C GLU A 373 -23.18 3.64 -6.50
N SER A 374 -22.17 3.89 -5.65
CA SER A 374 -21.99 5.22 -5.05
C SER A 374 -21.67 6.31 -6.10
N LEU A 375 -20.93 5.98 -7.16
CA LEU A 375 -20.70 6.90 -8.26
C LEU A 375 -22.00 7.23 -9.01
N ALA A 376 -22.88 6.22 -9.23
CA ALA A 376 -24.10 6.38 -9.98
C ALA A 376 -25.05 7.40 -9.31
N THR A 377 -25.09 7.45 -7.98
CA THR A 377 -25.92 8.41 -7.24
C THR A 377 -25.41 9.85 -7.32
N LEU A 378 -24.10 10.05 -7.55
CA LEU A 378 -23.45 11.37 -7.58
C LEU A 378 -23.36 11.95 -9.01
N THR A 379 -23.71 11.15 -10.03
CA THR A 379 -23.55 11.56 -11.43
C THR A 379 -24.87 11.95 -12.08
N PRO A 380 -24.96 13.11 -12.74
CA PRO A 380 -26.17 13.51 -13.46
C PRO A 380 -26.29 12.75 -14.80
N GLY A 381 -27.26 11.85 -14.89
CA GLY A 381 -27.62 11.15 -16.11
C GLY A 381 -26.72 9.98 -16.51
N THR A 382 -27.25 9.08 -17.29
CA THR A 382 -26.63 7.77 -17.61
C THR A 382 -25.34 7.89 -18.44
N ALA A 383 -25.28 8.82 -19.40
CA ALA A 383 -24.11 8.99 -20.25
C ALA A 383 -22.90 9.54 -19.45
N PHE A 384 -23.13 10.52 -18.57
CA PHE A 384 -22.06 11.06 -17.72
C PHE A 384 -21.59 10.00 -16.70
N ASN A 385 -22.54 9.25 -16.11
CA ASN A 385 -22.19 8.13 -15.24
C ASN A 385 -21.32 7.09 -15.95
N ALA A 386 -21.64 6.69 -17.16
CA ALA A 386 -20.83 5.75 -17.95
C ALA A 386 -19.40 6.25 -18.16
N ILE A 387 -19.23 7.55 -18.49
CA ILE A 387 -17.89 8.16 -18.66
C ILE A 387 -17.12 8.14 -17.34
N VAL A 388 -17.73 8.58 -16.24
CA VAL A 388 -17.08 8.63 -14.92
C VAL A 388 -16.71 7.23 -14.47
N THR A 389 -17.63 6.27 -14.58
CA THR A 389 -17.37 4.87 -14.19
C THR A 389 -16.25 4.26 -15.04
N PHE A 390 -16.21 4.54 -16.33
CA PHE A 390 -15.13 4.09 -17.22
C PHE A 390 -13.77 4.65 -16.75
N VAL A 391 -13.69 5.97 -16.50
CA VAL A 391 -12.44 6.63 -16.08
C VAL A 391 -11.98 6.11 -14.72
N ILE A 392 -12.88 5.97 -13.77
CA ILE A 392 -12.55 5.42 -12.42
C ILE A 392 -12.10 3.96 -12.53
N THR A 393 -12.79 3.15 -13.34
CA THR A 393 -12.40 1.75 -13.57
C THR A 393 -11.04 1.65 -14.26
N LEU A 394 -10.73 2.55 -15.19
CA LEU A 394 -9.41 2.66 -15.80
C LEU A 394 -8.34 3.00 -14.75
N CYS A 395 -8.60 3.97 -13.89
CA CYS A 395 -7.68 4.30 -12.78
C CYS A 395 -7.47 3.09 -11.86
N PHE A 396 -8.54 2.39 -11.49
CA PHE A 396 -8.48 1.18 -10.66
C PHE A 396 -7.67 0.05 -11.32
N CYS A 397 -7.84 -0.16 -12.63
CA CYS A 397 -7.04 -1.08 -13.42
C CYS A 397 -5.55 -0.72 -13.38
N LEU A 398 -5.22 0.56 -13.59
CA LEU A 398 -3.84 1.05 -13.54
C LEU A 398 -3.24 0.93 -12.13
N PHE A 399 -4.03 1.20 -11.07
CA PHE A 399 -3.63 1.00 -9.68
C PHE A 399 -3.27 -0.47 -9.41
N ALA A 400 -4.12 -1.40 -9.83
CA ALA A 400 -3.85 -2.83 -9.67
C ALA A 400 -2.62 -3.28 -10.47
N TYR A 401 -2.47 -2.78 -11.69
CA TYR A 401 -1.36 -3.16 -12.56
C TYR A 401 0.00 -2.63 -12.06
N THR A 402 0.06 -1.37 -11.61
CA THR A 402 1.29 -0.81 -11.04
C THR A 402 1.67 -1.48 -9.73
N CYS A 403 0.70 -1.83 -8.89
CA CYS A 403 0.92 -2.60 -7.67
C CYS A 403 1.48 -4.01 -7.98
N LEU A 404 0.94 -4.70 -8.99
CA LEU A 404 1.45 -5.98 -9.46
C LEU A 404 2.92 -5.88 -9.90
N LEU A 405 3.28 -4.89 -10.71
CA LEU A 405 4.66 -4.66 -11.13
C LEU A 405 5.60 -4.36 -9.96
N GLY A 406 5.14 -3.55 -9.00
CA GLY A 406 5.88 -3.21 -7.80
C GLY A 406 6.18 -4.43 -6.93
N MET A 407 5.17 -5.28 -6.67
CA MET A 407 5.32 -6.52 -5.89
C MET A 407 6.33 -7.48 -6.51
N ILE A 408 6.31 -7.66 -7.83
CA ILE A 408 7.30 -8.50 -8.53
C ILE A 408 8.71 -7.91 -8.36
N SER A 409 8.88 -6.59 -8.54
CA SER A 409 10.19 -5.95 -8.41
C SER A 409 10.74 -6.00 -6.98
N PHE A 410 9.89 -5.81 -5.99
CA PHE A 410 10.33 -5.85 -4.60
C PHE A 410 10.67 -7.27 -4.14
N SER A 411 9.95 -8.28 -4.65
CA SER A 411 10.31 -9.70 -4.47
C SER A 411 11.68 -10.00 -5.06
N GLU A 412 12.02 -9.42 -6.21
CA GLU A 412 13.35 -9.50 -6.80
C GLU A 412 14.43 -8.89 -5.90
N ILE A 413 14.18 -7.68 -5.33
CA ILE A 413 15.13 -7.04 -4.42
C ILE A 413 15.34 -7.91 -3.17
N ALA A 414 14.27 -8.43 -2.59
CA ALA A 414 14.35 -9.34 -1.44
C ALA A 414 15.13 -10.62 -1.77
N ALA A 415 14.89 -11.20 -2.95
CA ALA A 415 15.59 -12.39 -3.42
C ALA A 415 17.10 -12.22 -3.52
N ASN A 416 17.59 -11.00 -3.79
CA ASN A 416 19.02 -10.69 -3.81
C ASN A 416 19.72 -10.92 -2.46
N ARG A 417 18.98 -10.88 -1.35
CA ARG A 417 19.55 -11.20 -0.03
C ARG A 417 19.75 -12.71 0.16
N ILE A 418 18.95 -13.54 -0.52
CA ILE A 418 19.08 -15.01 -0.47
C ILE A 418 20.22 -15.45 -1.39
N LYS A 419 20.13 -15.13 -2.69
CA LYS A 419 21.14 -15.51 -3.69
C LYS A 419 21.17 -14.52 -4.84
N GLN A 420 22.35 -13.92 -5.07
CA GLN A 420 22.58 -12.96 -6.17
C GLN A 420 22.92 -13.66 -7.48
N SER A 421 22.07 -14.59 -7.95
CA SER A 421 22.26 -15.23 -9.25
C SER A 421 21.12 -14.92 -10.20
N LYS A 422 21.43 -14.68 -11.48
CA LYS A 422 20.42 -14.38 -12.52
C LYS A 422 19.35 -15.47 -12.60
N GLY A 423 19.74 -16.76 -12.51
CA GLY A 423 18.80 -17.88 -12.56
C GLY A 423 17.82 -17.88 -11.39
N PHE A 424 18.30 -17.66 -10.15
CA PHE A 424 17.44 -17.62 -8.97
C PHE A 424 16.46 -16.44 -9.01
N ILE A 425 16.93 -15.24 -9.38
CA ILE A 425 16.10 -14.04 -9.49
C ILE A 425 15.04 -14.22 -10.58
N ASN A 426 15.41 -14.78 -11.75
CA ASN A 426 14.45 -15.09 -12.79
C ASN A 426 13.42 -16.15 -12.35
N GLY A 427 13.85 -17.12 -11.55
CA GLY A 427 12.94 -18.10 -10.94
C GLY A 427 11.88 -17.41 -10.06
N VAL A 428 12.29 -16.48 -9.21
CA VAL A 428 11.35 -15.68 -8.38
C VAL A 428 10.39 -14.87 -9.23
N ARG A 429 10.86 -14.23 -10.32
CA ARG A 429 10.00 -13.50 -11.27
C ARG A 429 8.96 -14.42 -11.92
N ILE A 430 9.38 -15.60 -12.37
CA ILE A 430 8.50 -16.60 -13.00
C ILE A 430 7.42 -17.04 -12.01
N VAL A 431 7.79 -17.37 -10.77
CA VAL A 431 6.83 -17.77 -9.73
C VAL A 431 5.86 -16.63 -9.44
N ALA A 432 6.34 -15.39 -9.31
CA ALA A 432 5.48 -14.24 -9.05
C ALA A 432 4.47 -14.00 -10.20
N ILE A 433 4.92 -14.10 -11.47
CA ILE A 433 4.03 -13.98 -12.64
C ILE A 433 3.03 -15.14 -12.67
N ALA A 434 3.43 -16.37 -12.38
CA ALA A 434 2.55 -17.51 -12.32
C ALA A 434 1.45 -17.35 -11.25
N VAL A 435 1.81 -16.82 -10.09
CA VAL A 435 0.87 -16.55 -9.00
C VAL A 435 -0.09 -15.41 -9.38
N ALA A 436 0.38 -14.36 -10.05
CA ALA A 436 -0.51 -13.32 -10.60
C ALA A 436 -1.48 -13.91 -11.65
N THR A 437 -0.98 -14.81 -12.51
CA THR A 437 -1.79 -15.54 -13.50
C THR A 437 -2.89 -16.38 -12.84
N PHE A 438 -2.61 -16.97 -11.68
CA PHE A 438 -3.62 -17.69 -10.91
C PHE A 438 -4.80 -16.76 -10.55
N GLY A 439 -4.55 -15.51 -10.14
CA GLY A 439 -5.61 -14.53 -9.90
C GLY A 439 -6.46 -14.22 -11.15
N ILE A 440 -5.83 -14.12 -12.32
CA ILE A 440 -6.52 -13.96 -13.60
C ILE A 440 -7.42 -15.17 -13.88
N LEU A 441 -6.93 -16.39 -13.67
CA LEU A 441 -7.70 -17.61 -13.84
C LEU A 441 -8.87 -17.71 -12.85
N CYS A 442 -8.71 -17.20 -11.62
CA CYS A 442 -9.81 -17.11 -10.65
C CYS A 442 -10.95 -16.22 -11.19
N ASN A 443 -10.63 -15.09 -11.84
CA ASN A 443 -11.64 -14.23 -12.47
C ASN A 443 -12.39 -15.00 -13.57
N ILE A 444 -11.67 -15.71 -14.45
CA ILE A 444 -12.26 -16.49 -15.55
C ILE A 444 -13.17 -17.61 -15.00
N ALA A 445 -12.81 -18.18 -13.85
CA ALA A 445 -13.61 -19.23 -13.21
C ALA A 445 -14.82 -18.70 -12.41
N GLY A 446 -15.03 -17.38 -12.38
CA GLY A 446 -16.14 -16.76 -11.64
C GLY A 446 -16.01 -16.87 -10.12
N LEU A 447 -14.76 -16.96 -9.61
CA LEU A 447 -14.52 -17.05 -8.16
C LEU A 447 -14.54 -15.67 -7.50
N GLU A 448 -15.03 -15.63 -6.28
CA GLU A 448 -15.07 -14.40 -5.49
C GLU A 448 -13.69 -13.94 -5.04
N LEU A 449 -13.50 -12.62 -5.01
CA LEU A 449 -12.25 -11.99 -4.61
C LEU A 449 -11.98 -12.06 -3.09
N GLY A 450 -13.00 -12.35 -2.27
CA GLY A 450 -12.94 -12.27 -0.81
C GLY A 450 -11.76 -13.02 -0.19
N ASN A 451 -11.54 -14.27 -0.57
CA ASN A 451 -10.44 -15.09 -0.04
C ASN A 451 -9.06 -14.63 -0.53
N LEU A 452 -8.95 -14.09 -1.74
CA LEU A 452 -7.68 -13.52 -2.22
C LEU A 452 -7.27 -12.29 -1.39
N TRP A 453 -8.24 -11.50 -0.92
CA TRP A 453 -7.99 -10.38 -0.02
C TRP A 453 -7.62 -10.81 1.40
N ALA A 454 -8.18 -11.91 1.91
CA ALA A 454 -7.80 -12.47 3.20
C ALA A 454 -6.33 -12.87 3.24
N PHE A 455 -5.78 -13.41 2.14
CA PHE A 455 -4.34 -13.67 2.01
C PHE A 455 -3.52 -12.38 2.14
N SER A 456 -3.94 -11.31 1.47
CA SER A 456 -3.26 -10.02 1.56
C SER A 456 -3.31 -9.46 2.98
N ASP A 457 -4.46 -9.53 3.65
CA ASP A 457 -4.63 -9.07 5.04
C ASP A 457 -3.71 -9.85 5.99
N LEU A 458 -3.60 -11.18 5.84
CA LEU A 458 -2.70 -12.01 6.63
C LEU A 458 -1.23 -11.66 6.37
N GLY A 459 -0.83 -11.52 5.12
CA GLY A 459 0.54 -11.14 4.75
C GLY A 459 0.94 -9.80 5.35
N ASN A 460 0.04 -8.82 5.30
CA ASN A 460 0.24 -7.49 5.86
C ASN A 460 0.52 -7.52 7.37
N ILE A 461 -0.31 -8.20 8.15
CA ILE A 461 -0.13 -8.22 9.61
C ILE A 461 1.13 -8.99 10.03
N LEU A 462 1.45 -10.09 9.35
CA LEU A 462 2.65 -10.86 9.63
C LEU A 462 3.91 -10.00 9.42
N ILE A 463 4.01 -9.30 8.29
CA ILE A 463 5.21 -8.49 8.02
C ILE A 463 5.36 -7.33 9.00
N VAL A 464 4.25 -6.71 9.44
CA VAL A 464 4.23 -5.65 10.46
C VAL A 464 4.83 -6.13 11.78
N PHE A 465 4.42 -7.32 12.25
CA PHE A 465 4.90 -7.88 13.51
C PHE A 465 6.42 -8.14 13.54
N PHE A 466 7.03 -8.34 12.39
CA PHE A 466 8.49 -8.44 12.30
C PHE A 466 9.15 -7.09 12.05
N ASN A 467 8.58 -6.25 11.20
CA ASN A 467 9.25 -5.03 10.77
C ASN A 467 9.28 -3.96 11.87
N VAL A 468 8.15 -3.64 12.50
CA VAL A 468 8.09 -2.54 13.47
C VAL A 468 9.04 -2.75 14.65
N PRO A 469 9.16 -3.94 15.27
CA PRO A 469 10.19 -4.20 16.29
C PRO A 469 11.62 -3.98 15.78
N ILE A 470 11.91 -4.36 14.53
CA ILE A 470 13.24 -4.13 13.93
C ILE A 470 13.50 -2.63 13.76
N VAL A 471 12.47 -1.86 13.39
CA VAL A 471 12.58 -0.39 13.31
C VAL A 471 12.94 0.22 14.67
N TYR A 472 12.37 -0.28 15.77
CA TYR A 472 12.77 0.16 17.12
C TYR A 472 14.22 -0.15 17.45
N VAL A 473 14.73 -1.33 17.09
CA VAL A 473 16.15 -1.68 17.24
C VAL A 473 17.05 -0.70 16.47
N GLY A 474 16.58 -0.27 15.28
CA GLY A 474 17.29 0.68 14.43
C GLY A 474 17.09 2.15 14.77
N ALA A 475 16.14 2.49 15.64
CA ALA A 475 15.68 3.86 15.86
C ALA A 475 16.80 4.84 16.25
N LYS A 476 17.74 4.41 17.09
CA LYS A 476 18.91 5.24 17.50
C LYS A 476 19.76 5.72 16.31
N TYR A 477 19.87 4.91 15.26
CA TYR A 477 20.64 5.26 14.07
C TYR A 477 19.89 6.28 13.22
N VAL A 478 18.56 6.12 13.10
CA VAL A 478 17.72 7.09 12.41
C VAL A 478 17.72 8.44 13.14
N PHE A 479 17.61 8.46 14.47
CA PHE A 479 17.65 9.71 15.23
C PHE A 479 18.96 10.47 15.01
N ARG A 480 20.11 9.77 15.06
CA ARG A 480 21.43 10.39 14.79
C ARG A 480 21.54 10.88 13.34
N ALA A 481 21.07 10.12 12.37
CA ALA A 481 21.03 10.55 10.97
C ALA A 481 20.14 11.79 10.79
N THR A 482 19.00 11.84 11.48
CA THR A 482 18.08 12.98 11.43
C THR A 482 18.70 14.24 12.08
N GLU A 483 19.38 14.10 13.21
CA GLU A 483 20.12 15.20 13.85
C GLU A 483 21.22 15.76 12.93
N HIS A 484 21.96 14.88 12.27
CA HIS A 484 22.97 15.27 11.29
C HIS A 484 22.34 16.02 10.11
N PHE A 485 21.22 15.51 9.57
CA PHE A 485 20.49 16.16 8.48
C PHE A 485 19.98 17.56 8.86
N LYS A 486 19.48 17.72 10.10
CA LYS A 486 18.97 19.02 10.59
C LYS A 486 20.08 20.07 10.76
N LYS A 487 21.31 19.67 11.03
CA LYS A 487 22.43 20.62 11.16
C LYS A 487 22.76 21.33 9.86
N SER A 488 22.49 20.70 8.71
CA SER A 488 22.64 21.27 7.35
C SER A 488 24.01 21.95 7.11
N ASP A 489 25.07 21.44 7.73
CA ASP A 489 26.45 22.02 7.66
C ASP A 489 27.22 21.59 6.41
N GLY A 490 26.57 20.86 5.49
CA GLY A 490 27.19 20.37 4.26
C GLY A 490 28.14 19.18 4.44
N THR A 491 28.31 18.68 5.68
CA THR A 491 29.15 17.50 5.90
C THR A 491 28.47 16.24 5.30
N PRO A 492 29.26 15.37 4.63
CA PRO A 492 28.71 14.15 4.04
C PRO A 492 28.30 13.16 5.13
N PHE A 493 27.18 12.44 4.90
CA PHE A 493 26.76 11.37 5.78
C PHE A 493 27.71 10.18 5.67
N THR A 494 28.16 9.65 6.81
CA THR A 494 29.04 8.47 6.92
C THR A 494 28.58 7.54 8.03
N SER A 495 29.12 6.33 8.07
CA SER A 495 28.85 5.36 9.14
C SER A 495 29.21 5.90 10.54
N LYS A 496 30.24 6.76 10.64
CA LYS A 496 30.66 7.39 11.89
C LYS A 496 29.60 8.29 12.51
N VAL A 497 28.78 8.97 11.69
CA VAL A 497 27.67 9.81 12.16
C VAL A 497 26.73 9.04 13.08
N ILE A 498 26.47 7.79 12.74
CA ILE A 498 25.55 6.94 13.50
C ILE A 498 26.26 5.99 14.49
N GLY A 499 27.61 6.06 14.56
CA GLY A 499 28.41 5.20 15.42
C GLY A 499 28.44 3.74 14.96
N ARG A 500 28.59 3.54 13.65
CA ARG A 500 28.75 2.22 12.99
C ARG A 500 29.95 2.27 12.04
N ASP A 501 30.33 1.13 11.48
CA ASP A 501 31.43 0.93 10.53
C ASP A 501 31.02 0.12 9.30
N ASP A 502 29.74 -0.24 9.19
CA ASP A 502 29.21 -1.17 8.18
C ASP A 502 28.27 -0.54 7.14
N CYS A 503 28.27 0.82 7.02
CA CYS A 503 27.52 1.55 6.00
C CYS A 503 28.41 1.87 4.79
N THR A 504 28.99 0.83 4.17
CA THR A 504 30.05 0.91 3.17
C THR A 504 29.74 1.86 2.02
N TYR A 505 28.52 1.86 1.50
CA TYR A 505 28.14 2.77 0.42
C TYR A 505 28.32 4.25 0.79
N TRP A 506 27.89 4.65 1.99
CA TRP A 506 27.97 6.05 2.41
C TRP A 506 29.40 6.50 2.71
N ASP A 507 30.22 5.59 3.24
CA ASP A 507 31.63 5.84 3.49
C ASP A 507 32.43 5.98 2.19
N GLU A 508 32.08 5.20 1.15
CA GLU A 508 32.67 5.33 -0.19
C GLU A 508 32.21 6.62 -0.89
N LYS A 509 30.92 6.96 -0.77
CA LYS A 509 30.35 8.17 -1.35
C LYS A 509 30.96 9.45 -0.76
N ALA A 510 31.26 9.45 0.53
CA ALA A 510 31.86 10.58 1.22
C ALA A 510 33.33 10.85 0.84
N LYS A 511 33.99 9.87 0.18
CA LYS A 511 35.38 10.02 -0.31
C LYS A 511 35.49 10.62 -1.71
N LYS A 512 34.37 10.68 -2.43
CA LYS A 512 34.21 11.27 -3.77
C LYS A 512 33.81 12.74 -3.70
#